data_8ddab44d7d9b3b1520852d39c8a695ed
#
_entry.id   8ddab44d7d9b3b1520852d39c8a695ed
#
_cell.length_a   1.000
_cell.length_b   1.000
_cell.length_c   1.000
_cell.angle_alpha   90.00
_cell.angle_beta   90.00
_cell.angle_gamma   90.00
#
_symmetry.space_group_name_H-M   'P 1'
#
loop_
_entity.id
_entity.type
_entity.pdbx_description
1 polymer ?
#
loop_
_entity_poly.entity_id
_entity_poly.type
_entity_poly.pdbx_seq_one_letter_code
_entity_poly.pdbx_strand_id
1 'polypeptide(L)'
;MCSSDLTLCETLAGRVKTLDYKSVRYPGHRDLMKMLLEELQLKHDQETLKDIMRRSIPSTMQDVVLVFVTVSGLKKGALVQEVFARKIFADRNEQAPLSAIQITTAAGICAAVDLFREGKLPQQGFVRQEEVKLPEFLANRFGRAYQQSRQVESIG
;
A
#
# COMPACT_ATOMS: atom_id res chain seq x y z
N MET A 1 -11.04 12.60 -0.79
CA MET A 1 -11.65 11.26 -0.75
C MET A 1 -10.71 10.30 -1.45
N CYS A 2 -10.28 9.25 -0.80
CA CYS A 2 -9.42 8.27 -1.41
C CYS A 2 -10.29 7.19 -2.08
N SER A 3 -10.16 7.03 -3.38
CA SER A 3 -10.95 6.08 -4.17
C SER A 3 -10.54 4.61 -3.97
N SER A 4 -9.45 4.36 -3.25
CA SER A 4 -8.92 3.02 -3.04
C SER A 4 -9.47 2.29 -1.80
N ASP A 5 -10.17 3.00 -0.90
CA ASP A 5 -10.67 2.45 0.37
C ASP A 5 -12.19 2.54 0.46
N LEU A 6 -12.84 2.07 -0.59
CA LEU A 6 -14.29 2.23 -0.80
C LEU A 6 -15.15 1.70 0.35
N THR A 7 -14.69 0.70 1.10
CA THR A 7 -15.45 0.07 2.19
C THR A 7 -15.02 0.53 3.58
N LEU A 8 -13.78 1.01 3.77
CA LEU A 8 -13.25 1.35 5.08
C LEU A 8 -14.04 2.47 5.77
N CYS A 9 -14.42 3.49 5.01
CA CYS A 9 -15.23 4.61 5.54
C CYS A 9 -16.60 4.13 6.02
N GLU A 10 -17.25 3.23 5.29
CA GLU A 10 -18.53 2.63 5.67
C GLU A 10 -18.39 1.71 6.88
N THR A 11 -17.39 0.84 6.86
CA THR A 11 -17.12 -0.14 7.92
C THR A 11 -16.83 0.54 9.25
N LEU A 12 -16.16 1.69 9.24
CA LEU A 12 -15.77 2.44 10.43
C LEU A 12 -16.71 3.61 10.76
N ALA A 13 -17.78 3.82 9.99
CA ALA A 13 -18.75 4.88 10.24
C ALA A 13 -19.32 4.79 11.68
N GLY A 14 -19.31 5.92 12.40
CA GLY A 14 -19.75 5.99 13.79
C GLY A 14 -18.82 5.34 14.82
N ARG A 15 -17.77 4.64 14.40
CA ARG A 15 -16.80 3.97 15.29
C ARG A 15 -15.53 4.79 15.49
N VAL A 16 -15.17 5.63 14.52
CA VAL A 16 -14.00 6.51 14.58
C VAL A 16 -14.42 7.97 14.38
N LYS A 17 -13.71 8.89 15.02
CA LYS A 17 -13.93 10.34 14.85
C LYS A 17 -13.24 10.87 13.60
N THR A 18 -12.10 10.33 13.28
CA THR A 18 -11.27 10.75 12.16
C THR A 18 -10.68 9.52 11.49
N LEU A 19 -10.73 9.49 10.17
CA LEU A 19 -10.09 8.51 9.32
C LEU A 19 -9.37 9.25 8.20
N ASP A 20 -8.06 9.09 8.13
CA ASP A 20 -7.21 9.70 7.13
C ASP A 20 -6.42 8.62 6.40
N TYR A 21 -6.43 8.67 5.07
CA TYR A 21 -5.54 7.89 4.23
C TYR A 21 -4.75 8.82 3.31
N LYS A 22 -3.44 8.66 3.29
CA LYS A 22 -2.55 9.50 2.50
C LYS A 22 -1.49 8.69 1.79
N SER A 23 -1.32 8.93 0.50
CA SER A 23 -0.14 8.51 -0.24
C SER A 23 0.89 9.63 -0.17
N VAL A 24 2.03 9.34 0.44
CA VAL A 24 3.14 10.30 0.55
C VAL A 24 3.96 10.26 -0.72
N ARG A 25 4.19 11.42 -1.29
CA ARG A 25 5.04 11.63 -2.46
C ARG A 25 6.11 12.69 -2.13
N TYR A 26 7.08 12.84 -3.02
CA TYR A 26 8.10 13.90 -2.86
C TYR A 26 7.50 15.30 -3.08
N PRO A 27 8.13 16.35 -2.51
CA PRO A 27 7.69 17.74 -2.69
C PRO A 27 7.59 18.11 -4.19
N GLY A 28 6.52 18.83 -4.55
CA GLY A 28 6.29 19.26 -5.93
C GLY A 28 5.57 18.23 -6.82
N HIS A 29 5.48 16.96 -6.42
CA HIS A 29 4.84 15.91 -7.25
C HIS A 29 3.43 16.29 -7.70
N ARG A 30 2.60 16.79 -6.79
CA ARG A 30 1.22 17.19 -7.10
C ARG A 30 1.16 18.26 -8.18
N ASP A 31 1.98 19.30 -8.06
CA ASP A 31 1.93 20.46 -8.96
C ASP A 31 2.47 20.09 -10.34
N LEU A 32 3.52 19.27 -10.40
CA LEU A 32 4.04 18.71 -11.66
C LEU A 32 3.00 17.83 -12.36
N MET A 33 2.34 16.93 -11.61
CA MET A 33 1.30 16.08 -12.19
C MET A 33 0.08 16.89 -12.62
N LYS A 34 -0.30 17.92 -11.89
CA LYS A 34 -1.39 18.83 -12.26
C LYS A 34 -1.05 19.54 -13.56
N MET A 35 0.16 20.07 -13.71
CA MET A 35 0.62 20.71 -14.95
C MET A 35 0.51 19.73 -16.13
N LEU A 36 1.02 18.51 -16.01
CA LEU A 36 0.96 17.53 -17.10
C LEU A 36 -0.48 17.16 -17.47
N LEU A 37 -1.30 16.86 -16.46
CA LEU A 37 -2.64 16.31 -16.68
C LEU A 37 -3.67 17.38 -17.07
N GLU A 38 -3.62 18.54 -16.43
CA GLU A 38 -4.65 19.59 -16.57
C GLU A 38 -4.22 20.69 -17.52
N GLU A 39 -3.02 21.29 -17.34
CA GLU A 39 -2.59 22.40 -18.17
C GLU A 39 -2.16 21.94 -19.57
N LEU A 40 -1.38 20.87 -19.66
CA LEU A 40 -0.99 20.25 -20.93
C LEU A 40 -2.03 19.26 -21.48
N GLN A 41 -3.14 19.06 -20.79
CA GLN A 41 -4.28 18.21 -21.19
C GLN A 41 -3.92 16.74 -21.47
N LEU A 42 -2.78 16.25 -20.95
CA LEU A 42 -2.32 14.87 -21.20
C LEU A 42 -3.22 13.81 -20.55
N LYS A 43 -4.19 14.19 -19.70
CA LYS A 43 -5.23 13.28 -19.22
C LYS A 43 -6.06 12.67 -20.37
N HIS A 44 -6.11 13.31 -21.53
CA HIS A 44 -6.81 12.85 -22.73
C HIS A 44 -5.91 12.09 -23.70
N ASP A 45 -4.59 12.11 -23.49
CA ASP A 45 -3.59 11.39 -24.28
C ASP A 45 -2.63 10.62 -23.35
N GLN A 46 -3.13 9.48 -22.88
CA GLN A 46 -2.39 8.65 -21.92
C GLN A 46 -1.13 8.01 -22.53
N GLU A 47 -1.10 7.76 -23.83
CA GLU A 47 0.09 7.17 -24.45
C GLU A 47 1.24 8.17 -24.50
N THR A 48 0.97 9.42 -24.90
CA THR A 48 1.97 10.48 -24.82
C THR A 48 2.45 10.71 -23.39
N LEU A 49 1.53 10.71 -22.40
CA LEU A 49 1.91 10.84 -21.00
C LEU A 49 2.84 9.71 -20.55
N LYS A 50 2.52 8.46 -20.88
CA LYS A 50 3.36 7.29 -20.56
C LYS A 50 4.74 7.40 -21.19
N ASP A 51 4.82 7.83 -22.44
CA ASP A 51 6.08 7.99 -23.15
C ASP A 51 6.95 9.08 -22.53
N ILE A 52 6.37 10.21 -22.17
CA ILE A 52 7.06 11.27 -21.43
C ILE A 52 7.62 10.71 -20.11
N MET A 53 6.79 10.02 -19.33
CA MET A 53 7.20 9.47 -18.05
C MET A 53 8.32 8.44 -18.20
N ARG A 54 8.22 7.53 -19.16
CA ARG A 54 9.25 6.52 -19.43
C ARG A 54 10.60 7.10 -19.82
N ARG A 55 10.60 8.17 -20.64
CA ARG A 55 11.83 8.79 -21.16
C ARG A 55 12.46 9.75 -20.17
N SER A 56 11.65 10.42 -19.36
CA SER A 56 12.10 11.52 -18.51
C SER A 56 12.40 11.10 -17.07
N ILE A 57 11.81 9.99 -16.60
CA ILE A 57 11.99 9.54 -15.23
C ILE A 57 12.89 8.31 -15.21
N PRO A 58 14.10 8.42 -14.63
CA PRO A 58 14.97 7.26 -14.49
C PRO A 58 14.34 6.22 -13.55
N SER A 59 14.41 4.96 -13.94
CA SER A 59 13.99 3.86 -13.07
C SER A 59 15.15 3.38 -12.20
N THR A 60 14.84 2.92 -11.01
CA THR A 60 15.81 2.39 -10.06
C THR A 60 15.24 1.18 -9.33
N MET A 61 16.12 0.23 -9.00
CA MET A 61 15.81 -0.88 -8.09
C MET A 61 16.18 -0.55 -6.63
N GLN A 62 16.64 0.66 -6.36
CA GLN A 62 16.73 1.20 -4.99
C GLN A 62 15.37 1.74 -4.57
N ASP A 63 14.45 0.81 -4.36
CA ASP A 63 13.03 1.08 -4.17
C ASP A 63 12.58 0.58 -2.80
N VAL A 64 11.70 1.33 -2.15
CA VAL A 64 11.13 0.99 -0.86
C VAL A 64 9.66 1.44 -0.79
N VAL A 65 8.81 0.56 -0.31
CA VAL A 65 7.44 0.91 0.10
C VAL A 65 7.40 1.07 1.61
N LEU A 66 6.89 2.21 2.07
CA LEU A 66 6.67 2.49 3.48
C LEU A 66 5.19 2.32 3.79
N VAL A 67 4.87 1.43 4.72
CA VAL A 67 3.52 1.29 5.29
C VAL A 67 3.55 1.83 6.70
N PHE A 68 2.75 2.84 6.96
CA PHE A 68 2.66 3.46 8.28
C PHE A 68 1.20 3.63 8.65
N VAL A 69 0.79 2.99 9.73
CA VAL A 69 -0.56 3.09 10.28
C VAL A 69 -0.48 3.45 11.74
N THR A 70 -1.27 4.41 12.17
CA THR A 70 -1.42 4.76 13.58
C THR A 70 -2.90 4.78 13.95
N VAL A 71 -3.22 4.18 15.09
CA VAL A 71 -4.57 4.17 15.65
C VAL A 71 -4.48 4.69 17.08
N SER A 72 -5.27 5.72 17.37
CA SER A 72 -5.35 6.30 18.71
C SER A 72 -6.78 6.22 19.23
N GLY A 73 -6.95 5.86 20.49
CA GLY A 73 -8.27 5.75 21.11
C GLY A 73 -8.21 5.40 22.59
N LEU A 74 -9.40 5.30 23.18
CA LEU A 74 -9.53 4.89 24.59
C LEU A 74 -9.63 3.37 24.69
N LYS A 75 -8.77 2.76 25.50
CA LYS A 75 -8.80 1.33 25.84
C LYS A 75 -8.84 1.21 27.36
N LYS A 76 -9.95 0.73 27.89
CA LYS A 76 -10.20 0.63 29.35
C LYS A 76 -10.03 1.98 30.07
N GLY A 77 -10.47 3.09 29.46
CA GLY A 77 -10.39 4.44 30.02
C GLY A 77 -9.03 5.16 29.85
N ALA A 78 -7.99 4.49 29.39
CA ALA A 78 -6.70 5.07 29.11
C ALA A 78 -6.55 5.41 27.62
N LEU A 79 -5.91 6.53 27.29
CA LEU A 79 -5.55 6.87 25.92
C LEU A 79 -4.40 5.96 25.46
N VAL A 80 -4.62 5.25 24.38
CA VAL A 80 -3.63 4.34 23.78
C VAL A 80 -3.41 4.73 22.33
N GLN A 81 -2.16 4.62 21.88
CA GLN A 81 -1.79 4.72 20.47
C GLN A 81 -1.07 3.43 20.07
N GLU A 82 -1.55 2.79 19.02
CA GLU A 82 -0.89 1.64 18.40
C GLU A 82 -0.34 2.06 17.04
N VAL A 83 0.86 1.61 16.71
CA VAL A 83 1.56 1.96 15.47
C VAL A 83 1.99 0.69 14.75
N PHE A 84 1.68 0.62 13.46
CA PHE A 84 2.21 -0.39 12.56
C PHE A 84 3.07 0.31 11.51
N ALA A 85 4.36 0.06 11.51
CA ALA A 85 5.30 0.65 10.56
C ALA A 85 6.16 -0.44 9.92
N ARG A 86 6.24 -0.45 8.59
CA ARG A 86 7.04 -1.43 7.83
C ARG A 86 7.74 -0.76 6.65
N LYS A 87 8.93 -1.27 6.36
CA LYS A 87 9.72 -0.93 5.17
C LYS A 87 9.87 -2.20 4.34
N ILE A 88 9.33 -2.19 3.13
CA ILE A 88 9.43 -3.31 2.19
C ILE A 88 10.34 -2.85 1.06
N PHE A 89 11.48 -3.53 0.90
CA PHE A 89 12.46 -3.21 -0.12
C PHE A 89 12.25 -4.06 -1.37
N ALA A 90 12.77 -3.55 -2.50
CA ALA A 90 12.86 -4.32 -3.72
C ALA A 90 13.64 -5.63 -3.51
N ASP A 91 13.23 -6.68 -4.17
CA ASP A 91 14.00 -7.91 -4.28
C ASP A 91 14.96 -7.81 -5.47
N ARG A 92 16.25 -7.89 -5.18
CA ARG A 92 17.33 -7.80 -6.17
C ARG A 92 17.81 -9.17 -6.64
N ASN A 93 16.95 -10.17 -6.61
CA ASN A 93 17.29 -11.47 -7.18
C ASN A 93 17.69 -11.31 -8.65
N GLU A 94 18.88 -11.76 -9.01
CA GLU A 94 19.45 -11.60 -10.35
C GLU A 94 18.58 -12.23 -11.46
N GLN A 95 17.84 -13.29 -11.14
CA GLN A 95 17.01 -14.00 -12.12
C GLN A 95 15.63 -13.33 -12.33
N ALA A 96 15.06 -12.74 -11.31
CA ALA A 96 13.74 -12.13 -11.36
C ALA A 96 13.63 -10.97 -10.34
N PRO A 97 14.26 -9.82 -10.64
CA PRO A 97 14.19 -8.68 -9.74
C PRO A 97 12.76 -8.12 -9.68
N LEU A 98 12.29 -7.83 -8.47
CA LEU A 98 10.96 -7.23 -8.25
C LEU A 98 11.11 -5.93 -7.47
N SER A 99 10.48 -4.87 -7.96
CA SER A 99 10.40 -3.61 -7.22
C SER A 99 9.53 -3.77 -5.95
N ALA A 100 9.75 -2.91 -4.96
CA ALA A 100 8.98 -2.95 -3.72
C ALA A 100 7.47 -2.79 -3.97
N ILE A 101 7.08 -1.96 -4.94
CA ILE A 101 5.67 -1.80 -5.31
C ILE A 101 5.09 -3.04 -6.00
N GLN A 102 5.86 -3.74 -6.82
CA GLN A 102 5.43 -5.01 -7.42
C GLN A 102 5.22 -6.08 -6.35
N ILE A 103 6.17 -6.20 -5.41
CA ILE A 103 6.08 -7.15 -4.30
C ILE A 103 4.84 -6.87 -3.47
N THR A 104 4.64 -5.63 -3.02
CA THR A 104 3.53 -5.29 -2.13
C THR A 104 2.18 -5.43 -2.84
N THR A 105 2.06 -4.98 -4.08
CA THR A 105 0.81 -5.09 -4.85
C THR A 105 0.45 -6.56 -5.09
N ALA A 106 1.40 -7.36 -5.56
CA ALA A 106 1.16 -8.78 -5.82
C ALA A 106 0.91 -9.56 -4.52
N ALA A 107 1.69 -9.32 -3.47
CA ALA A 107 1.53 -10.00 -2.19
C ALA A 107 0.16 -9.73 -1.56
N GLY A 108 -0.36 -8.50 -1.68
CA GLY A 108 -1.68 -8.14 -1.16
C GLY A 108 -2.80 -8.99 -1.77
N ILE A 109 -2.89 -8.98 -3.09
CA ILE A 109 -3.95 -9.73 -3.79
C ILE A 109 -3.75 -11.24 -3.69
N CYS A 110 -2.52 -11.75 -3.84
CA CYS A 110 -2.25 -13.18 -3.75
C CYS A 110 -2.54 -13.74 -2.36
N ALA A 111 -2.25 -12.99 -1.29
CA ALA A 111 -2.59 -13.40 0.07
C ALA A 111 -4.11 -13.49 0.26
N ALA A 112 -4.88 -12.53 -0.24
CA ALA A 112 -6.34 -12.56 -0.15
C ALA A 112 -6.92 -13.78 -0.89
N VAL A 113 -6.47 -14.04 -2.12
CA VAL A 113 -6.89 -15.21 -2.92
C VAL A 113 -6.51 -16.53 -2.22
N ASP A 114 -5.32 -16.61 -1.65
CA ASP A 114 -4.85 -17.82 -0.97
C ASP A 114 -5.65 -18.08 0.33
N LEU A 115 -5.94 -17.04 1.12
CA LEU A 115 -6.80 -17.13 2.31
C LEU A 115 -8.24 -17.51 1.96
N PHE A 116 -8.76 -17.00 0.83
CA PHE A 116 -10.07 -17.42 0.32
C PHE A 116 -10.06 -18.91 -0.05
N ARG A 117 -9.07 -19.38 -0.78
CA ARG A 117 -8.89 -20.78 -1.15
C ARG A 117 -8.77 -21.71 0.06
N GLU A 118 -8.14 -21.23 1.14
CA GLU A 118 -7.98 -21.95 2.40
C GLU A 118 -9.25 -21.95 3.28
N GLY A 119 -10.35 -21.33 2.82
CA GLY A 119 -11.60 -21.22 3.57
C GLY A 119 -11.54 -20.26 4.77
N LYS A 120 -10.52 -19.42 4.85
CA LYS A 120 -10.33 -18.43 5.92
C LYS A 120 -11.11 -17.13 5.70
N LEU A 121 -11.67 -16.96 4.53
CA LEU A 121 -12.53 -15.83 4.16
C LEU A 121 -13.93 -16.33 3.77
N PRO A 122 -14.98 -15.48 3.86
CA PRO A 122 -16.31 -15.81 3.40
C PRO A 122 -16.29 -16.34 1.97
N GLN A 123 -16.99 -17.46 1.73
CA GLN A 123 -17.02 -18.14 0.41
C GLN A 123 -18.15 -17.64 -0.49
N GLN A 124 -18.98 -16.71 0.00
CA GLN A 124 -20.12 -16.15 -0.72
C GLN A 124 -20.23 -14.65 -0.42
N GLY A 125 -20.77 -13.91 -1.39
CA GLY A 125 -21.01 -12.48 -1.26
C GLY A 125 -19.77 -11.62 -1.51
N PHE A 126 -19.87 -10.35 -1.15
CA PHE A 126 -18.80 -9.39 -1.26
C PHE A 126 -17.93 -9.42 0.01
N VAL A 127 -16.68 -9.79 -0.15
CA VAL A 127 -15.70 -9.82 0.95
C VAL A 127 -14.98 -8.48 1.02
N ARG A 128 -15.12 -7.78 2.14
CA ARG A 128 -14.43 -6.50 2.37
C ARG A 128 -12.99 -6.77 2.77
N GLN A 129 -12.09 -5.88 2.39
CA GLN A 129 -10.68 -5.99 2.77
C GLN A 129 -10.45 -6.01 4.29
N GLU A 130 -11.32 -5.36 5.06
CA GLU A 130 -11.28 -5.30 6.52
C GLU A 130 -11.67 -6.63 7.19
N GLU A 131 -12.24 -7.56 6.46
CA GLU A 131 -12.57 -8.91 6.95
C GLU A 131 -11.34 -9.81 6.98
N VAL A 132 -10.30 -9.44 6.24
CA VAL A 132 -9.01 -10.12 6.28
C VAL A 132 -8.29 -9.79 7.57
N LYS A 133 -8.16 -10.76 8.46
CA LYS A 133 -7.49 -10.56 9.75
C LYS A 133 -6.00 -10.40 9.56
N LEU A 134 -5.43 -9.33 10.09
CA LEU A 134 -4.01 -8.99 9.94
C LEU A 134 -3.07 -10.14 10.34
N PRO A 135 -3.27 -10.86 11.46
CA PRO A 135 -2.42 -11.99 11.81
C PRO A 135 -2.43 -13.11 10.78
N GLU A 136 -3.61 -13.44 10.22
CA GLU A 136 -3.75 -14.46 9.19
C GLU A 136 -3.10 -14.03 7.88
N PHE A 137 -3.29 -12.75 7.51
CA PHE A 137 -2.64 -12.15 6.35
C PHE A 137 -1.12 -12.21 6.47
N LEU A 138 -0.56 -11.76 7.60
CA LEU A 138 0.88 -11.75 7.80
C LEU A 138 1.48 -13.17 7.89
N ALA A 139 0.74 -14.15 8.40
CA ALA A 139 1.17 -15.55 8.44
C ALA A 139 1.12 -16.24 7.07
N ASN A 140 0.32 -15.72 6.12
CA ASN A 140 0.22 -16.28 4.77
C ASN A 140 1.54 -16.15 4.01
N ARG A 141 1.85 -17.15 3.17
CA ARG A 141 3.10 -17.21 2.37
C ARG A 141 3.36 -15.98 1.50
N PHE A 142 2.34 -15.29 1.03
CA PHE A 142 2.47 -14.02 0.28
C PHE A 142 2.46 -12.83 1.24
N GLY A 143 1.54 -12.78 2.19
CA GLY A 143 1.38 -11.68 3.15
C GLY A 143 2.61 -11.45 4.03
N ARG A 144 3.44 -12.48 4.24
CA ARG A 144 4.73 -12.34 4.98
C ARG A 144 5.70 -11.33 4.35
N ALA A 145 5.52 -10.95 3.08
CA ALA A 145 6.28 -9.87 2.47
C ALA A 145 6.15 -8.55 3.24
N TYR A 146 5.03 -8.35 3.93
CA TYR A 146 4.79 -7.20 4.80
C TYR A 146 5.38 -7.33 6.21
N GLN A 147 5.94 -8.48 6.57
CA GLN A 147 6.64 -8.66 7.85
C GLN A 147 8.11 -8.20 7.78
N GLN A 148 8.69 -8.18 6.59
CA GLN A 148 10.12 -7.95 6.40
C GLN A 148 10.48 -6.48 6.66
N SER A 149 10.89 -6.18 7.89
CA SER A 149 11.79 -5.06 8.15
C SER A 149 13.21 -5.64 8.07
N ARG A 150 13.87 -5.58 6.92
CA ARG A 150 15.33 -5.75 6.90
C ARG A 150 15.91 -4.61 7.73
N GLN A 151 16.57 -4.95 8.84
CA GLN A 151 17.45 -4.02 9.52
C GLN A 151 18.51 -3.63 8.49
N VAL A 152 18.63 -2.35 8.23
CA VAL A 152 19.78 -1.82 7.50
C VAL A 152 20.95 -2.03 8.45
N GLU A 153 21.86 -2.95 8.11
CA GLU A 153 23.16 -2.96 8.74
C GLU A 153 23.77 -1.57 8.52
N SER A 154 24.02 -0.88 9.61
CA SER A 154 24.73 0.39 9.60
C SER A 154 26.11 0.13 8.97
N ILE A 155 26.30 0.64 7.77
CA ILE A 155 27.63 0.76 7.18
C ILE A 155 28.32 1.83 8.02
N GLY A 156 29.25 1.37 8.90
CA GLY A 156 30.15 2.21 9.67
C GLY A 156 31.19 2.89 8.78
#